data_f6ae73a431da62a475b5fd8c3ba4875d
#
_entry.id   f6ae73a431da62a475b5fd8c3ba4875d
#
_cell.length_a   1.000
_cell.length_b   1.000
_cell.length_c   1.000
_cell.angle_alpha   90.00
_cell.angle_beta   90.00
_cell.angle_gamma   90.00
#
_symmetry.space_group_name_H-M   'P 1'
#
loop_
_entity.id
_entity.type
_entity.pdbx_description
1 polymer ?
#
loop_
_entity_poly.entity_id
_entity_poly.type
_entity_poly.pdbx_seq_one_letter_code
_entity_poly.pdbx_strand_id
1 'polypeptide(L)'
;MSLHSKKEQIQTLREQGFVVVPGLVSPERCDELKRIAQRQLQEAAAPIEFEADLQYPGAPSSKDAPGGHTVRRLLDAYGRHPAFAQWATAPEIRGWMELYFGEEPRLSRAHHNCMMTKHPAYGSLTGWHRDVRYWSFERDDLMSVWLAVGPETVDNGALWFVPQSHGAAFTSDRFDEAKFFRTDLAENDAAIRTAVSPELKTGDVVFFHCNTLHSAGKNLSDQVKFSLVFTYHGASNVPLPGTRSAAKPEIAF
;
A
#
# COMPACT_ATOMS: atom_id res chain seq x y z
N MET A 1 15.43 11.90 12.57
CA MET A 1 15.94 10.51 12.70
C MET A 1 17.41 10.48 12.30
N SER A 2 18.28 9.80 13.07
CA SER A 2 19.72 9.69 12.76
C SER A 2 19.96 8.73 11.59
N LEU A 3 21.10 8.88 10.89
CA LEU A 3 21.50 7.97 9.81
C LEU A 3 21.68 6.52 10.32
N HIS A 4 22.18 6.35 11.54
CA HIS A 4 22.34 5.05 12.18
C HIS A 4 21.00 4.33 12.35
N SER A 5 20.00 5.02 12.90
CA SER A 5 18.63 4.48 13.04
C SER A 5 17.98 4.13 11.69
N LYS A 6 18.22 4.92 10.63
CA LYS A 6 17.73 4.57 9.29
C LYS A 6 18.35 3.28 8.75
N LYS A 7 19.66 3.08 8.95
CA LYS A 7 20.35 1.85 8.51
C LYS A 7 19.83 0.61 9.23
N GLU A 8 19.57 0.69 10.52
CA GLU A 8 18.97 -0.41 11.30
C GLU A 8 17.56 -0.76 10.79
N GLN A 9 16.75 0.25 10.50
CA GLN A 9 15.42 0.05 9.94
C GLN A 9 15.47 -0.57 8.55
N ILE A 10 16.42 -0.16 7.69
CA ILE A 10 16.62 -0.77 6.37
C ILE A 10 17.08 -2.23 6.50
N GLN A 11 17.91 -2.53 7.47
CA GLN A 11 18.30 -3.91 7.76
C GLN A 11 17.07 -4.74 8.18
N THR A 12 16.24 -4.23 9.09
CA THR A 12 14.97 -4.86 9.45
C THR A 12 14.07 -5.09 8.24
N LEU A 13 13.94 -4.09 7.35
CA LEU A 13 13.17 -4.22 6.13
C LEU A 13 13.71 -5.34 5.22
N ARG A 14 15.01 -5.42 5.03
CA ARG A 14 15.66 -6.47 4.23
C ARG A 14 15.48 -7.87 4.82
N GLU A 15 15.41 -7.98 6.14
CA GLU A 15 15.23 -9.25 6.85
C GLU A 15 13.76 -9.67 6.91
N GLN A 16 12.86 -8.73 7.21
CA GLN A 16 11.45 -9.03 7.48
C GLN A 16 10.53 -8.80 6.27
N GLY A 17 10.97 -8.04 5.26
CA GLY A 17 10.16 -7.62 4.11
C GLY A 17 9.32 -6.39 4.37
N PHE A 18 9.23 -5.93 5.61
CA PHE A 18 8.55 -4.69 5.99
C PHE A 18 9.18 -4.09 7.25
N VAL A 19 8.95 -2.79 7.44
CA VAL A 19 9.35 -2.08 8.66
C VAL A 19 8.39 -0.92 8.94
N VAL A 20 8.08 -0.68 10.19
CA VAL A 20 7.34 0.50 10.65
C VAL A 20 8.33 1.56 11.08
N VAL A 21 8.19 2.76 10.53
CA VAL A 21 8.94 3.96 10.94
C VAL A 21 7.98 4.88 11.70
N PRO A 22 8.08 4.93 13.04
CA PRO A 22 7.15 5.71 13.84
C PRO A 22 7.32 7.21 13.64
N GLY A 23 6.19 7.94 13.53
CA GLY A 23 6.16 9.40 13.54
C GLY A 23 6.99 10.07 12.45
N LEU A 24 7.13 9.43 11.27
CA LEU A 24 7.88 10.01 10.15
C LEU A 24 7.19 11.26 9.60
N VAL A 25 5.87 11.35 9.72
CA VAL A 25 5.05 12.49 9.32
C VAL A 25 4.40 13.10 10.55
N SER A 26 4.40 14.44 10.65
CA SER A 26 3.75 15.09 11.78
C SER A 26 2.23 14.92 11.75
N PRO A 27 1.55 14.90 12.92
CA PRO A 27 0.10 14.84 12.98
C PRO A 27 -0.60 15.96 12.20
N GLU A 28 -0.06 17.18 12.24
CA GLU A 28 -0.64 18.33 11.54
C GLU A 28 -0.61 18.13 10.02
N ARG A 29 0.47 17.51 9.50
CA ARG A 29 0.58 17.17 8.07
C ARG A 29 -0.42 16.08 7.71
N CYS A 30 -0.57 15.07 8.55
CA CYS A 30 -1.58 14.03 8.36
C CYS A 30 -3.00 14.59 8.38
N ASP A 31 -3.31 15.53 9.28
CA ASP A 31 -4.61 16.19 9.34
C ASP A 31 -4.89 17.03 8.08
N GLU A 32 -3.88 17.68 7.52
CA GLU A 32 -4.00 18.37 6.23
C GLU A 32 -4.36 17.37 5.11
N LEU A 33 -3.58 16.28 4.97
CA LEU A 33 -3.80 15.25 3.95
C LEU A 33 -5.18 14.60 4.11
N LYS A 34 -5.61 14.32 5.34
CA LYS A 34 -6.91 13.75 5.65
C LYS A 34 -8.05 14.69 5.25
N ARG A 35 -7.97 15.97 5.59
CA ARG A 35 -9.00 16.97 5.22
C ARG A 35 -9.15 17.09 3.69
N ILE A 36 -8.04 17.07 2.95
CA ILE A 36 -8.06 17.08 1.48
C ILE A 36 -8.75 15.82 0.97
N ALA A 37 -8.36 14.64 1.47
CA ALA A 37 -8.96 13.37 1.07
C ALA A 37 -10.46 13.29 1.40
N GLN A 38 -10.87 13.75 2.57
CA GLN A 38 -12.28 13.78 2.97
C GLN A 38 -13.13 14.66 2.04
N ARG A 39 -12.62 15.84 1.68
CA ARG A 39 -13.32 16.72 0.71
C ARG A 39 -13.45 16.02 -0.64
N GLN A 40 -12.38 15.48 -1.18
CA GLN A 40 -12.40 14.77 -2.46
C GLN A 40 -13.29 13.52 -2.44
N LEU A 41 -13.39 12.85 -1.30
CA LEU A 41 -14.32 11.74 -1.11
C LEU A 41 -15.77 12.20 -1.13
N GLN A 42 -16.11 13.30 -0.44
CA GLN A 42 -17.46 13.89 -0.43
C GLN A 42 -17.89 14.38 -1.82
N GLU A 43 -16.97 14.96 -2.58
CA GLU A 43 -17.19 15.46 -3.94
C GLU A 43 -17.17 14.32 -4.98
N ALA A 44 -16.87 13.08 -4.59
CA ALA A 44 -16.62 11.96 -5.49
C ALA A 44 -15.66 12.33 -6.64
N ALA A 45 -14.60 13.06 -6.30
CA ALA A 45 -13.67 13.62 -7.27
C ALA A 45 -12.89 12.51 -8.03
N ALA A 46 -13.12 12.42 -9.34
CA ALA A 46 -12.42 11.44 -10.19
C ALA A 46 -10.90 11.72 -10.30
N PRO A 47 -10.08 10.72 -10.62
CA PRO A 47 -10.40 9.30 -10.83
C PRO A 47 -10.58 8.52 -9.52
N ILE A 48 -11.61 7.69 -9.42
CA ILE A 48 -11.94 6.89 -8.24
C ILE A 48 -12.16 5.42 -8.63
N GLU A 49 -11.97 4.54 -7.66
CA GLU A 49 -12.30 3.12 -7.73
C GLU A 49 -13.30 2.81 -6.62
N PHE A 50 -14.39 2.16 -6.97
CA PHE A 50 -15.41 1.74 -6.00
C PHE A 50 -15.13 0.32 -5.50
N GLU A 51 -15.65 -0.03 -4.32
CA GLU A 51 -15.58 -1.39 -3.80
C GLU A 51 -16.26 -2.39 -4.77
N ALA A 52 -17.37 -2.00 -5.40
CA ALA A 52 -18.09 -2.81 -6.38
C ALA A 52 -17.28 -3.11 -7.66
N ASP A 53 -16.24 -2.34 -7.98
CA ASP A 53 -15.44 -2.55 -9.19
C ASP A 53 -14.51 -3.78 -9.09
N LEU A 54 -14.15 -4.22 -7.87
CA LEU A 54 -13.15 -5.28 -7.65
C LEU A 54 -13.74 -6.64 -7.24
N GLN A 55 -14.99 -6.69 -6.83
CA GLN A 55 -15.67 -7.92 -6.37
C GLN A 55 -14.90 -8.68 -5.26
N TYR A 56 -14.21 -7.97 -4.36
CA TYR A 56 -13.52 -8.57 -3.24
C TYR A 56 -14.51 -9.06 -2.16
N PRO A 57 -14.15 -10.03 -1.31
CA PRO A 57 -15.05 -10.58 -0.31
C PRO A 57 -15.65 -9.51 0.59
N GLY A 58 -16.98 -9.38 0.56
CA GLY A 58 -17.74 -8.37 1.29
C GLY A 58 -17.94 -7.06 0.55
N ALA A 59 -17.46 -6.94 -0.69
CA ALA A 59 -17.80 -5.81 -1.56
C ALA A 59 -19.27 -5.88 -2.01
N PRO A 60 -19.91 -4.72 -2.30
CA PRO A 60 -21.21 -4.69 -2.97
C PRO A 60 -21.15 -5.42 -4.32
N SER A 61 -22.21 -6.16 -4.67
CA SER A 61 -22.26 -6.99 -5.87
C SER A 61 -22.27 -6.19 -7.18
N SER A 62 -22.71 -4.93 -7.14
CA SER A 62 -22.71 -4.01 -8.27
C SER A 62 -22.80 -2.56 -7.78
N LYS A 63 -22.63 -1.59 -8.69
CA LYS A 63 -22.84 -0.17 -8.39
C LYS A 63 -24.28 0.15 -7.99
N ASP A 64 -25.25 -0.62 -8.46
CA ASP A 64 -26.66 -0.42 -8.15
C ASP A 64 -27.08 -1.09 -6.82
N ALA A 65 -26.23 -1.93 -6.25
CA ALA A 65 -26.49 -2.56 -4.95
C ALA A 65 -26.29 -1.57 -3.79
N PRO A 66 -26.88 -1.83 -2.61
CA PRO A 66 -26.60 -1.05 -1.40
C PRO A 66 -25.09 -0.92 -1.15
N GLY A 67 -24.62 0.31 -1.00
CA GLY A 67 -23.17 0.60 -0.85
C GLY A 67 -22.35 0.52 -2.13
N GLY A 68 -22.94 0.30 -3.31
CA GLY A 68 -22.25 0.12 -4.59
C GLY A 68 -21.35 1.31 -5.01
N HIS A 69 -21.64 2.51 -4.53
CA HIS A 69 -20.81 3.70 -4.73
C HIS A 69 -19.84 3.98 -3.56
N THR A 70 -19.57 2.97 -2.71
CA THR A 70 -18.53 3.10 -1.68
C THR A 70 -17.16 3.20 -2.34
N VAL A 71 -16.49 4.32 -2.15
CA VAL A 71 -15.17 4.57 -2.72
C VAL A 71 -14.15 3.71 -1.98
N ARG A 72 -13.32 2.97 -2.72
CA ARG A 72 -12.20 2.20 -2.21
C ARG A 72 -10.88 2.94 -2.31
N ARG A 73 -10.68 3.66 -3.43
CA ARG A 73 -9.47 4.43 -3.69
C ARG A 73 -9.79 5.75 -4.37
N LEU A 74 -9.17 6.81 -3.87
CA LEU A 74 -8.98 8.03 -4.64
C LEU A 74 -7.68 7.84 -5.43
N LEU A 75 -7.79 7.56 -6.72
CA LEU A 75 -6.68 7.22 -7.61
C LEU A 75 -5.85 8.45 -7.99
N ASP A 76 -4.61 8.21 -8.46
CA ASP A 76 -3.66 9.23 -8.92
C ASP A 76 -3.37 10.31 -7.86
N ALA A 77 -3.07 9.90 -6.63
CA ALA A 77 -2.85 10.81 -5.51
C ALA A 77 -1.78 11.87 -5.82
N TYR A 78 -0.69 11.51 -6.50
CA TYR A 78 0.35 12.46 -6.91
C TYR A 78 -0.21 13.61 -7.76
N GLY A 79 -1.11 13.31 -8.69
CA GLY A 79 -1.74 14.31 -9.58
C GLY A 79 -2.92 15.06 -8.94
N ARG A 80 -3.49 14.54 -7.85
CA ARG A 80 -4.72 15.06 -7.25
C ARG A 80 -4.54 16.39 -6.52
N HIS A 81 -3.45 16.53 -5.80
CA HIS A 81 -3.22 17.70 -4.97
C HIS A 81 -1.74 17.88 -4.67
N PRO A 82 -1.21 19.14 -4.68
CA PRO A 82 0.20 19.41 -4.37
C PRO A 82 0.68 18.84 -3.04
N ALA A 83 -0.17 18.80 -2.03
CA ALA A 83 0.19 18.22 -0.72
C ALA A 83 0.53 16.73 -0.79
N PHE A 84 -0.18 15.94 -1.62
CA PHE A 84 0.14 14.53 -1.83
C PHE A 84 1.43 14.36 -2.63
N ALA A 85 1.64 15.19 -3.67
CA ALA A 85 2.88 15.18 -4.45
C ALA A 85 4.10 15.56 -3.59
N GLN A 86 3.97 16.57 -2.74
CA GLN A 86 5.03 16.99 -1.82
C GLN A 86 5.41 15.89 -0.82
N TRP A 87 4.43 15.11 -0.34
CA TRP A 87 4.73 13.95 0.50
C TRP A 87 5.43 12.85 -0.31
N ALA A 88 4.92 12.52 -1.50
CA ALA A 88 5.48 11.46 -2.34
C ALA A 88 6.95 11.72 -2.72
N THR A 89 7.37 12.98 -2.79
CA THR A 89 8.75 13.38 -3.15
C THR A 89 9.48 14.05 -2.00
N ALA A 90 9.04 13.81 -0.76
CA ALA A 90 9.64 14.42 0.41
C ALA A 90 11.11 13.97 0.61
N PRO A 91 12.00 14.85 1.08
CA PRO A 91 13.41 14.52 1.33
C PRO A 91 13.60 13.30 2.24
N GLU A 92 12.68 13.09 3.18
CA GLU A 92 12.67 11.94 4.08
C GLU A 92 12.48 10.64 3.28
N ILE A 93 11.52 10.62 2.33
CA ILE A 93 11.26 9.47 1.45
C ILE A 93 12.46 9.24 0.52
N ARG A 94 12.93 10.30 -0.14
CA ARG A 94 14.11 10.22 -1.00
C ARG A 94 15.29 9.59 -0.27
N GLY A 95 15.68 10.13 0.88
CA GLY A 95 16.84 9.63 1.63
C GLY A 95 16.66 8.20 2.16
N TRP A 96 15.42 7.74 2.36
CA TRP A 96 15.11 6.36 2.69
C TRP A 96 15.29 5.44 1.48
N MET A 97 14.74 5.83 0.32
CA MET A 97 14.81 5.07 -0.92
C MET A 97 16.24 4.99 -1.47
N GLU A 98 17.01 6.09 -1.43
CA GLU A 98 18.42 6.10 -1.84
C GLU A 98 19.27 5.12 -0.99
N LEU A 99 19.03 5.06 0.32
CA LEU A 99 19.73 4.11 1.19
C LEU A 99 19.31 2.66 0.93
N TYR A 100 18.05 2.41 0.56
CA TYR A 100 17.56 1.06 0.28
C TYR A 100 18.04 0.56 -1.08
N PHE A 101 17.78 1.32 -2.16
CA PHE A 101 18.10 0.93 -3.53
C PHE A 101 19.58 1.13 -3.88
N GLY A 102 20.30 2.01 -3.17
CA GLY A 102 21.69 2.36 -3.50
C GLY A 102 21.83 3.24 -4.74
N GLU A 103 20.74 3.77 -5.25
CA GLU A 103 20.64 4.60 -6.44
C GLU A 103 19.48 5.60 -6.35
N GLU A 104 19.36 6.49 -7.35
CA GLU A 104 18.28 7.47 -7.41
C GLU A 104 16.90 6.78 -7.45
N PRO A 105 15.96 7.14 -6.58
CA PRO A 105 14.63 6.56 -6.60
C PRO A 105 13.76 7.14 -7.72
N ARG A 106 12.81 6.33 -8.18
CA ARG A 106 11.72 6.71 -9.06
C ARG A 106 10.39 6.41 -8.39
N LEU A 107 9.45 7.34 -8.48
CA LEU A 107 8.06 7.10 -8.10
C LEU A 107 7.29 6.56 -9.31
N SER A 108 6.73 5.35 -9.19
CA SER A 108 5.83 4.79 -10.20
C SER A 108 4.43 5.39 -10.06
N ARG A 109 3.93 6.02 -11.12
CA ARG A 109 2.54 6.53 -11.17
C ARG A 109 1.53 5.50 -11.64
N ALA A 110 2.00 4.37 -12.16
CA ALA A 110 1.16 3.32 -12.72
C ALA A 110 0.59 2.35 -11.68
N HIS A 111 1.18 2.33 -10.48
CA HIS A 111 0.82 1.40 -9.40
C HIS A 111 0.26 2.14 -8.18
N HIS A 112 0.59 1.71 -6.95
CA HIS A 112 0.12 2.39 -5.76
C HIS A 112 0.51 3.88 -5.83
N ASN A 113 -0.47 4.69 -6.04
CA ASN A 113 -0.45 6.13 -6.14
C ASN A 113 -1.87 6.60 -5.81
N CYS A 114 -2.31 6.33 -4.58
CA CYS A 114 -3.69 6.56 -4.20
C CYS A 114 -3.86 6.80 -2.70
N MET A 115 -4.93 7.52 -2.36
CA MET A 115 -5.49 7.50 -1.02
C MET A 115 -6.44 6.31 -0.92
N MET A 116 -6.08 5.35 -0.07
CA MET A 116 -6.93 4.22 0.27
C MET A 116 -7.99 4.65 1.27
N THR A 117 -9.23 4.21 1.07
CA THR A 117 -10.29 4.36 2.05
C THR A 117 -10.80 2.98 2.45
N LYS A 118 -11.12 2.81 3.72
CA LYS A 118 -11.78 1.60 4.18
C LYS A 118 -13.01 1.99 4.99
N HIS A 119 -14.16 1.79 4.36
CA HIS A 119 -15.44 2.18 4.94
C HIS A 119 -15.98 1.12 5.89
N PRO A 120 -16.66 1.54 6.98
CA PRO A 120 -17.54 0.66 7.74
C PRO A 120 -18.58 0.00 6.82
N ALA A 121 -19.09 -1.17 7.20
CA ALA A 121 -20.14 -1.93 6.52
C ALA A 121 -19.81 -2.41 5.09
N TYR A 122 -19.38 -1.54 4.18
CA TYR A 122 -19.19 -1.86 2.76
C TYR A 122 -17.72 -1.99 2.33
N GLY A 123 -16.77 -1.72 3.21
CA GLY A 123 -15.35 -1.96 2.94
C GLY A 123 -15.05 -3.45 2.82
N SER A 124 -14.48 -3.87 1.69
CA SER A 124 -14.17 -5.27 1.44
C SER A 124 -12.91 -5.75 2.19
N LEU A 125 -12.82 -7.05 2.41
CA LEU A 125 -11.58 -7.70 2.83
C LEU A 125 -10.62 -7.77 1.64
N THR A 126 -9.35 -7.43 1.85
CA THR A 126 -8.30 -7.68 0.85
C THR A 126 -7.56 -8.97 1.24
N GLY A 127 -7.73 -10.03 0.46
CA GLY A 127 -7.08 -11.31 0.68
C GLY A 127 -5.55 -11.23 0.69
N TRP A 128 -4.90 -12.30 1.14
CA TRP A 128 -3.44 -12.41 1.14
C TRP A 128 -2.87 -12.33 -0.27
N HIS A 129 -1.94 -11.42 -0.51
CA HIS A 129 -1.35 -11.21 -1.83
C HIS A 129 0.04 -10.56 -1.73
N ARG A 130 0.72 -10.53 -2.86
CA ARG A 130 1.94 -9.75 -3.12
C ARG A 130 1.59 -8.62 -4.08
N ASP A 131 2.08 -7.42 -3.88
CA ASP A 131 1.82 -6.29 -4.77
C ASP A 131 2.37 -6.52 -6.18
N VAL A 132 3.51 -7.21 -6.29
CA VAL A 132 4.16 -7.55 -7.56
C VAL A 132 3.25 -8.29 -8.55
N ARG A 133 2.17 -8.91 -8.09
CA ARG A 133 1.22 -9.64 -8.97
C ARG A 133 0.67 -8.84 -10.14
N TYR A 134 0.70 -7.51 -10.04
CA TYR A 134 0.20 -6.60 -11.06
C TYR A 134 1.30 -5.76 -11.71
N TRP A 135 2.55 -5.95 -11.28
CA TRP A 135 3.67 -5.09 -11.67
C TRP A 135 4.60 -5.85 -12.61
N SER A 136 5.08 -5.17 -13.64
CA SER A 136 5.93 -5.74 -14.67
C SER A 136 7.15 -4.86 -14.84
N PHE A 137 8.19 -5.20 -14.10
CA PHE A 137 9.51 -4.55 -14.11
C PHE A 137 10.58 -5.58 -14.46
N GLU A 138 11.78 -5.14 -14.78
CA GLU A 138 12.92 -6.04 -15.02
C GLU A 138 13.29 -6.86 -13.78
N ARG A 139 13.07 -6.29 -12.58
CA ARG A 139 13.30 -6.95 -11.29
C ARG A 139 12.13 -6.72 -10.35
N ASP A 140 11.83 -7.73 -9.56
CA ASP A 140 10.85 -7.64 -8.46
C ASP A 140 11.48 -6.95 -7.23
N ASP A 141 11.97 -5.73 -7.42
CA ASP A 141 12.58 -4.90 -6.38
C ASP A 141 11.91 -3.53 -6.39
N LEU A 142 10.74 -3.47 -5.78
CA LEU A 142 9.94 -2.26 -5.62
C LEU A 142 9.48 -2.15 -4.16
N MET A 143 9.24 -0.93 -3.73
CA MET A 143 8.86 -0.59 -2.37
C MET A 143 7.52 0.12 -2.34
N SER A 144 6.58 -0.39 -1.55
CA SER A 144 5.37 0.34 -1.17
C SER A 144 5.64 1.14 0.10
N VAL A 145 5.26 2.42 0.08
CA VAL A 145 5.33 3.35 1.21
C VAL A 145 3.91 3.70 1.62
N TRP A 146 3.51 3.19 2.77
CA TRP A 146 2.17 3.33 3.33
C TRP A 146 2.19 4.27 4.52
N LEU A 147 1.54 5.42 4.38
CA LEU A 147 1.37 6.41 5.45
C LEU A 147 0.02 6.20 6.15
N ALA A 148 0.06 5.97 7.45
CA ALA A 148 -1.11 6.00 8.30
C ALA A 148 -1.56 7.47 8.53
N VAL A 149 -2.59 7.89 7.81
CA VAL A 149 -3.14 9.26 7.90
C VAL A 149 -4.03 9.44 9.15
N GLY A 150 -4.37 8.36 9.79
CA GLY A 150 -5.04 8.25 11.07
C GLY A 150 -4.59 6.95 11.75
N PRO A 151 -5.05 6.64 12.98
CA PRO A 151 -4.73 5.38 13.62
C PRO A 151 -5.17 4.18 12.78
N GLU A 152 -4.33 3.14 12.72
CA GLU A 152 -4.66 1.87 12.06
C GLU A 152 -4.55 0.73 13.06
N THR A 153 -5.67 0.04 13.29
CA THR A 153 -5.80 -1.09 14.21
C THR A 153 -6.46 -2.26 13.50
N VAL A 154 -6.40 -3.44 14.09
CA VAL A 154 -7.10 -4.62 13.57
C VAL A 154 -8.58 -4.33 13.36
N ASP A 155 -9.21 -3.60 14.29
CA ASP A 155 -10.65 -3.31 14.24
C ASP A 155 -11.05 -2.38 13.09
N ASN A 156 -10.17 -1.50 12.63
CA ASN A 156 -10.45 -0.62 11.48
C ASN A 156 -9.85 -1.12 10.16
N GLY A 157 -9.39 -2.37 10.13
CA GLY A 157 -8.89 -3.02 8.93
C GLY A 157 -7.45 -2.64 8.58
N ALA A 158 -6.56 -2.65 9.58
CA ALA A 158 -5.12 -2.50 9.38
C ALA A 158 -4.51 -3.60 8.49
N LEU A 159 -3.31 -3.34 8.01
CA LEU A 159 -2.52 -4.31 7.25
C LEU A 159 -1.99 -5.42 8.16
N TRP A 160 -1.99 -6.62 7.61
CA TRP A 160 -1.31 -7.79 8.13
C TRP A 160 -0.15 -8.16 7.21
N PHE A 161 0.99 -8.56 7.77
CA PHE A 161 2.17 -8.96 7.03
C PHE A 161 2.63 -10.33 7.49
N VAL A 162 3.07 -11.18 6.55
CA VAL A 162 3.82 -12.41 6.87
C VAL A 162 5.30 -12.06 6.83
N PRO A 163 6.00 -12.05 7.98
CA PRO A 163 7.42 -11.72 8.02
C PRO A 163 8.25 -12.66 7.14
N GLN A 164 9.31 -12.14 6.51
CA GLN A 164 10.27 -12.87 5.66
C GLN A 164 9.66 -13.47 4.37
N SER A 165 8.37 -13.26 4.10
CA SER A 165 7.68 -13.83 2.94
C SER A 165 8.14 -13.25 1.60
N HIS A 166 8.79 -12.08 1.59
CA HIS A 166 9.34 -11.45 0.38
C HIS A 166 10.47 -12.26 -0.25
N GLY A 167 11.28 -12.96 0.56
CA GLY A 167 12.35 -13.86 0.12
C GLY A 167 11.90 -15.31 -0.09
N ALA A 168 10.65 -15.64 0.22
CA ALA A 168 10.17 -17.02 0.13
C ALA A 168 9.84 -17.41 -1.32
N ALA A 169 10.36 -18.55 -1.77
CA ALA A 169 10.09 -19.12 -3.09
C ALA A 169 8.75 -19.87 -3.09
N PHE A 170 7.64 -19.11 -3.07
CA PHE A 170 6.31 -19.70 -3.24
C PHE A 170 6.07 -20.07 -4.71
N THR A 171 5.69 -21.30 -4.96
CA THR A 171 5.31 -21.80 -6.30
C THR A 171 3.95 -21.24 -6.74
N SER A 172 3.68 -21.24 -8.04
CA SER A 172 2.47 -20.61 -8.61
C SER A 172 1.16 -21.29 -8.13
N ASP A 173 1.17 -22.57 -7.82
CA ASP A 173 0.04 -23.33 -7.30
C ASP A 173 -0.39 -22.94 -5.88
N ARG A 174 0.49 -22.19 -5.16
CA ARG A 174 0.18 -21.57 -3.87
C ARG A 174 -0.77 -20.38 -4.00
N PHE A 175 -1.01 -19.89 -5.21
CA PHE A 175 -1.87 -18.76 -5.52
C PHE A 175 -3.05 -19.20 -6.38
N ASP A 176 -4.18 -18.50 -6.28
CA ASP A 176 -5.33 -18.68 -7.17
C ASP A 176 -5.12 -17.96 -8.52
N GLU A 177 -6.09 -18.07 -9.43
CA GLU A 177 -6.05 -17.42 -10.76
C GLU A 177 -5.95 -15.89 -10.66
N ALA A 178 -6.53 -15.29 -9.63
CA ALA A 178 -6.43 -13.86 -9.36
C ALA A 178 -5.14 -13.47 -8.61
N LYS A 179 -4.23 -14.47 -8.43
CA LYS A 179 -2.95 -14.34 -7.72
C LYS A 179 -3.10 -13.91 -6.25
N PHE A 180 -4.17 -14.33 -5.60
CA PHE A 180 -4.26 -14.35 -4.15
C PHE A 180 -3.65 -15.63 -3.59
N PHE A 181 -2.99 -15.50 -2.45
CA PHE A 181 -2.41 -16.62 -1.72
C PHE A 181 -3.55 -17.48 -1.14
N ARG A 182 -3.62 -18.75 -1.52
CA ARG A 182 -4.71 -19.66 -1.20
C ARG A 182 -4.74 -20.01 0.28
N THR A 183 -5.83 -19.72 0.95
CA THR A 183 -6.01 -19.99 2.39
C THR A 183 -6.53 -21.41 2.67
N ASP A 184 -6.90 -22.16 1.64
CA ASP A 184 -7.36 -23.54 1.73
C ASP A 184 -6.21 -24.56 1.76
N LEU A 185 -4.98 -24.15 1.50
CA LEU A 185 -3.80 -25.01 1.56
C LEU A 185 -3.19 -24.98 2.96
N ALA A 186 -2.99 -26.17 3.56
CA ALA A 186 -2.40 -26.29 4.91
C ALA A 186 -1.02 -25.64 5.03
N GLU A 187 -0.20 -25.71 3.98
CA GLU A 187 1.12 -25.09 3.92
C GLU A 187 1.03 -23.56 3.89
N ASN A 188 0.00 -23.00 3.25
CA ASN A 188 -0.25 -21.56 3.24
C ASN A 188 -0.78 -21.08 4.59
N ASP A 189 -1.68 -21.86 5.20
CA ASP A 189 -2.18 -21.58 6.54
C ASP A 189 -1.03 -21.51 7.57
N ALA A 190 -0.06 -22.41 7.48
CA ALA A 190 1.14 -22.37 8.33
C ALA A 190 1.92 -21.07 8.18
N ALA A 191 2.08 -20.56 6.95
CA ALA A 191 2.72 -19.26 6.73
C ALA A 191 1.86 -18.09 7.26
N ILE A 192 0.55 -18.11 7.01
CA ILE A 192 -0.39 -17.07 7.46
C ILE A 192 -0.44 -16.97 8.99
N ARG A 193 -0.31 -18.08 9.71
CA ARG A 193 -0.30 -18.09 11.19
C ARG A 193 0.88 -17.32 11.79
N THR A 194 1.94 -17.05 11.03
CA THR A 194 3.05 -16.19 11.48
C THR A 194 2.81 -14.71 11.26
N ALA A 195 1.68 -14.36 10.66
CA ALA A 195 1.38 -12.97 10.31
C ALA A 195 1.23 -12.09 11.53
N VAL A 196 1.68 -10.85 11.38
CA VAL A 196 1.57 -9.80 12.38
C VAL A 196 0.84 -8.59 11.80
N SER A 197 0.09 -7.89 12.63
CA SER A 197 -0.54 -6.62 12.29
C SER A 197 0.01 -5.55 13.22
N PRO A 198 0.95 -4.72 12.77
CA PRO A 198 1.42 -3.62 13.60
C PRO A 198 0.31 -2.59 13.78
N GLU A 199 0.05 -2.17 15.01
CA GLU A 199 -0.77 -1.00 15.26
C GLU A 199 0.00 0.25 14.87
N LEU A 200 -0.63 1.12 14.05
CA LEU A 200 -0.03 2.35 13.58
C LEU A 200 -0.74 3.54 14.22
N LYS A 201 0.08 4.51 14.63
CA LYS A 201 -0.39 5.84 15.03
C LYS A 201 -0.40 6.75 13.81
N THR A 202 -1.14 7.86 13.90
CA THR A 202 -1.11 8.92 12.89
C THR A 202 0.33 9.37 12.64
N GLY A 203 0.76 9.35 11.38
CA GLY A 203 2.10 9.73 10.97
C GLY A 203 3.14 8.62 10.93
N ASP A 204 2.77 7.40 11.37
CA ASP A 204 3.61 6.22 11.16
C ASP A 204 3.61 5.82 9.68
N VAL A 205 4.75 5.34 9.21
CA VAL A 205 4.91 4.90 7.82
C VAL A 205 5.41 3.46 7.81
N VAL A 206 4.73 2.62 7.03
CA VAL A 206 5.20 1.27 6.74
C VAL A 206 5.87 1.25 5.38
N PHE A 207 7.12 0.81 5.35
CA PHE A 207 7.83 0.45 4.12
C PHE A 207 7.75 -1.06 3.95
N PHE A 208 7.32 -1.55 2.80
CA PHE A 208 7.27 -2.98 2.55
C PHE A 208 7.59 -3.33 1.11
N HIS A 209 8.34 -4.42 0.96
CA HIS A 209 8.79 -4.93 -0.34
C HIS A 209 7.61 -5.49 -1.14
N CYS A 210 7.63 -5.33 -2.46
CA CYS A 210 6.55 -5.75 -3.36
C CYS A 210 6.20 -7.25 -3.28
N ASN A 211 7.14 -8.08 -2.86
CA ASN A 211 6.98 -9.52 -2.65
C ASN A 211 6.52 -9.90 -1.24
N THR A 212 6.36 -8.96 -0.31
CA THR A 212 5.86 -9.27 1.04
C THR A 212 4.40 -9.67 0.97
N LEU A 213 4.06 -10.87 1.48
CA LEU A 213 2.68 -11.30 1.64
C LEU A 213 1.98 -10.43 2.68
N HIS A 214 0.89 -9.81 2.27
CA HIS A 214 0.09 -8.97 3.15
C HIS A 214 -1.40 -9.07 2.83
N SER A 215 -2.22 -8.64 3.77
CA SER A 215 -3.67 -8.58 3.65
C SER A 215 -4.23 -7.39 4.43
N ALA A 216 -5.51 -7.08 4.28
CA ALA A 216 -6.18 -6.06 5.10
C ALA A 216 -7.57 -6.52 5.49
N GLY A 217 -7.87 -6.48 6.78
CA GLY A 217 -9.16 -6.84 7.35
C GLY A 217 -10.32 -5.93 6.93
N LYS A 218 -11.52 -6.24 7.37
CA LYS A 218 -12.68 -5.35 7.28
C LYS A 218 -12.53 -4.22 8.31
N ASN A 219 -13.16 -3.09 8.02
CA ASN A 219 -13.33 -2.04 9.01
C ASN A 219 -14.61 -2.31 9.82
N LEU A 220 -14.43 -2.63 11.09
CA LEU A 220 -15.49 -2.90 12.05
C LEU A 220 -15.79 -1.68 12.94
N SER A 221 -15.04 -0.59 12.78
CA SER A 221 -15.27 0.68 13.46
C SER A 221 -16.42 1.48 12.80
N ASP A 222 -16.76 2.63 13.34
CA ASP A 222 -17.75 3.55 12.81
C ASP A 222 -17.18 4.67 11.93
N GLN A 223 -15.84 4.72 11.76
CA GLN A 223 -15.13 5.76 11.03
C GLN A 223 -14.44 5.21 9.78
N VAL A 224 -14.43 6.02 8.71
CA VAL A 224 -13.65 5.68 7.52
C VAL A 224 -12.16 5.79 7.83
N LYS A 225 -11.41 4.71 7.58
CA LYS A 225 -9.95 4.72 7.67
C LYS A 225 -9.35 5.27 6.36
N PHE A 226 -8.31 6.11 6.48
CA PHE A 226 -7.57 6.68 5.36
C PHE A 226 -6.09 6.30 5.45
N SER A 227 -5.52 5.88 4.33
CA SER A 227 -4.09 5.58 4.21
C SER A 227 -3.57 6.04 2.85
N LEU A 228 -2.43 6.71 2.82
CA LEU A 228 -1.85 7.20 1.57
C LEU A 228 -0.68 6.29 1.16
N VAL A 229 -0.74 5.75 -0.06
CA VAL A 229 0.26 4.78 -0.52
C VAL A 229 0.85 5.14 -1.87
N PHE A 230 2.19 5.01 -1.95
CA PHE A 230 2.98 5.20 -3.17
C PHE A 230 3.94 4.03 -3.38
N THR A 231 4.31 3.80 -4.65
CA THR A 231 5.27 2.75 -5.05
C THR A 231 6.52 3.38 -5.64
N TYR A 232 7.67 2.87 -5.19
CA TYR A 232 9.00 3.32 -5.62
C TYR A 232 9.86 2.16 -6.10
N HIS A 233 10.85 2.48 -6.94
CA HIS A 233 11.90 1.57 -7.39
C HIS A 233 13.19 2.36 -7.66
N GLY A 234 14.31 1.67 -7.82
CA GLY A 234 15.57 2.28 -8.25
C GLY A 234 15.55 2.63 -9.74
N ALA A 235 16.27 3.67 -10.12
CA ALA A 235 16.31 4.17 -11.51
C ALA A 235 16.75 3.11 -12.54
N SER A 236 17.56 2.13 -12.13
CA SER A 236 18.02 1.03 -12.98
C SER A 236 17.03 -0.11 -13.14
N ASN A 237 15.91 -0.11 -12.39
CA ASN A 237 14.86 -1.13 -12.47
C ASN A 237 13.70 -0.60 -13.31
N VAL A 238 13.77 -0.76 -14.63
CA VAL A 238 12.79 -0.15 -15.55
C VAL A 238 11.53 -0.99 -15.73
N PRO A 239 10.35 -0.34 -15.91
CA PRO A 239 9.13 -1.04 -16.26
C PRO A 239 9.20 -1.66 -17.64
N LEU A 240 8.66 -2.86 -17.81
CA LEU A 240 8.68 -3.58 -19.09
C LEU A 240 7.79 -2.86 -20.13
N PRO A 241 8.32 -2.57 -21.31
CA PRO A 241 7.58 -1.87 -22.37
C PRO A 241 6.27 -2.59 -22.75
N GLY A 242 5.23 -1.82 -23.06
CA GLY A 242 3.92 -2.35 -23.45
C GLY A 242 3.06 -2.87 -22.29
N THR A 243 3.56 -2.81 -21.06
CA THR A 243 2.79 -3.21 -19.87
C THR A 243 2.12 -2.02 -19.19
N ARG A 244 1.19 -2.33 -18.25
CA ARG A 244 0.60 -1.30 -17.39
C ARG A 244 1.65 -0.50 -16.62
N SER A 245 2.75 -1.15 -16.21
CA SER A 245 3.82 -0.51 -15.44
C SER A 245 4.48 0.64 -16.18
N ALA A 246 4.59 0.53 -17.52
CA ALA A 246 5.15 1.56 -18.41
C ALA A 246 4.09 2.57 -18.93
N ALA A 247 2.81 2.46 -18.49
CA ALA A 247 1.72 3.26 -19.07
C ALA A 247 1.73 4.75 -18.66
N LYS A 248 2.47 5.10 -17.60
CA LYS A 248 2.59 6.48 -17.10
C LYS A 248 4.05 6.84 -16.89
N PRO A 249 4.46 8.09 -17.16
CA PRO A 249 5.82 8.53 -16.88
C PRO A 249 6.08 8.49 -15.37
N GLU A 250 7.27 8.03 -15.03
CA GLU A 250 7.78 8.00 -13.66
C GLU A 250 8.20 9.39 -13.20
N ILE A 251 8.26 9.61 -11.89
CA ILE A 251 8.76 10.86 -11.30
C ILE A 251 10.13 10.60 -10.71
N ALA A 252 11.12 11.33 -11.23
CA ALA A 252 12.43 11.48 -10.61
C ALA A 252 12.35 12.55 -9.50
N PHE A 253 13.02 12.39 -8.37
CA PHE A 253 12.96 13.35 -7.27
C PHE A 253 14.17 13.25 -6.32
#